data_26ae9f2565acf50c732773d5e5129038
#
_entry.id   26ae9f2565acf50c732773d5e5129038
#
_cell.length_a   1.000
_cell.length_b   1.000
_cell.length_c   1.000
_cell.angle_alpha   90.00
_cell.angle_beta   90.00
_cell.angle_gamma   90.00
#
_symmetry.space_group_name_H-M   'P 1'
#
loop_
_entity.id
_entity.type
_entity.pdbx_description
1 polymer ?
#
loop_
_entity_poly.entity_id
_entity_poly.type
_entity_poly.pdbx_seq_one_letter_code
_entity_poly.pdbx_strand_id
1 'polypeptide(L)'
;MVNPAVLANVEPFRSLRGDAREALAARAVLRKFRTGQCLWRAQDESRGLFFVLDGRVRIVRDVGLRQHVVHVEGAGATLGEVPLFDGGGYPASAVAAEPTTCVVFDRASLRAVMATHPDLAWALLGRLAARIRQLVERLSSRTGDPLQARLASYVLSRPRAPSGAIALGETQQAVAEELGTVREIVVRQLGLLVEAGLLERRGRGQYAVIDEIGLSLIARRAPWRRNPAPVIRGRAERK
;
A
#
# COMPACT_ATOMS: atom_id res chain seq x y z
N MET A 1 -21.61 -19.77 19.06
CA MET A 1 -20.98 -18.55 19.59
C MET A 1 -19.49 -18.64 19.31
N VAL A 2 -18.88 -17.53 18.93
CA VAL A 2 -17.42 -17.45 18.73
C VAL A 2 -16.75 -17.33 20.11
N ASN A 3 -15.63 -18.06 20.30
CA ASN A 3 -14.88 -17.94 21.56
C ASN A 3 -14.26 -16.52 21.64
N PRO A 4 -14.48 -15.75 22.74
CA PRO A 4 -13.89 -14.42 22.93
C PRO A 4 -12.35 -14.41 22.80
N ALA A 5 -11.68 -15.49 23.15
CA ALA A 5 -10.22 -15.63 23.01
C ALA A 5 -9.75 -15.52 21.54
N VAL A 6 -10.59 -15.87 20.59
CA VAL A 6 -10.28 -15.71 19.15
C VAL A 6 -10.17 -14.23 18.78
N LEU A 7 -11.02 -13.38 19.37
CA LEU A 7 -11.00 -11.93 19.13
C LEU A 7 -9.82 -11.25 19.83
N ALA A 8 -9.30 -11.81 20.92
CA ALA A 8 -8.17 -11.24 21.65
C ALA A 8 -6.86 -11.22 20.83
N ASN A 9 -6.76 -12.06 19.80
CA ASN A 9 -5.58 -12.15 18.93
C ASN A 9 -5.75 -11.39 17.61
N VAL A 10 -6.88 -10.70 17.42
CA VAL A 10 -7.21 -10.01 16.15
C VAL A 10 -7.29 -8.50 16.40
N GLU A 11 -6.47 -7.73 15.69
CA GLU A 11 -6.68 -6.27 15.63
C GLU A 11 -7.95 -5.96 14.82
N PRO A 12 -8.82 -5.02 15.25
CA PRO A 12 -8.64 -4.04 16.34
C PRO A 12 -9.17 -4.50 17.72
N PHE A 13 -9.59 -5.75 17.89
CA PHE A 13 -10.28 -6.20 19.13
C PHE A 13 -9.32 -6.49 20.29
N ARG A 14 -8.02 -6.66 19.99
CA ARG A 14 -6.98 -6.90 21.00
C ARG A 14 -6.93 -5.79 22.05
N SER A 15 -7.14 -4.53 21.65
CA SER A 15 -7.11 -3.36 22.52
C SER A 15 -8.39 -3.17 23.33
N LEU A 16 -9.46 -3.91 23.02
CA LEU A 16 -10.74 -3.78 23.74
C LEU A 16 -10.69 -4.45 25.11
N ARG A 17 -11.50 -3.93 26.04
CA ARG A 17 -11.74 -4.54 27.33
C ARG A 17 -12.43 -5.90 27.18
N GLY A 18 -12.32 -6.76 28.20
CA GLY A 18 -12.88 -8.10 28.18
C GLY A 18 -14.39 -8.15 27.92
N ASP A 19 -15.13 -7.27 28.62
CA ASP A 19 -16.59 -7.13 28.47
C ASP A 19 -17.02 -6.75 27.04
N ALA A 20 -16.28 -5.85 26.38
CA ALA A 20 -16.54 -5.49 24.99
C ALA A 20 -16.27 -6.66 24.02
N ARG A 21 -15.21 -7.45 24.27
CA ARG A 21 -14.91 -8.64 23.47
C ARG A 21 -15.95 -9.73 23.65
N GLU A 22 -16.44 -9.94 24.87
CA GLU A 22 -17.52 -10.88 25.14
C GLU A 22 -18.82 -10.48 24.44
N ALA A 23 -19.19 -9.18 24.52
CA ALA A 23 -20.37 -8.64 23.84
C ALA A 23 -20.29 -8.80 22.31
N LEU A 24 -19.09 -8.63 21.73
CA LEU A 24 -18.82 -8.90 20.32
C LEU A 24 -18.90 -10.40 20.00
N ALA A 25 -18.24 -11.24 20.78
CA ALA A 25 -18.18 -12.68 20.53
C ALA A 25 -19.57 -13.32 20.58
N ALA A 26 -20.45 -12.83 21.44
CA ALA A 26 -21.86 -13.28 21.52
C ALA A 26 -22.68 -13.00 20.25
N ARG A 27 -22.27 -11.98 19.46
CA ARG A 27 -22.93 -11.55 18.21
C ARG A 27 -22.17 -11.94 16.94
N ALA A 28 -21.03 -12.55 17.12
CA ALA A 28 -20.17 -12.97 16.03
C ALA A 28 -20.69 -14.26 15.35
N VAL A 29 -20.58 -14.30 14.03
CA VAL A 29 -20.86 -15.49 13.23
C VAL A 29 -19.60 -15.99 12.55
N LEU A 30 -19.25 -17.26 12.76
CA LEU A 30 -18.13 -17.87 12.05
C LEU A 30 -18.60 -18.30 10.66
N ARG A 31 -17.87 -17.89 9.61
CA ARG A 31 -18.10 -18.27 8.23
C ARG A 31 -16.86 -18.93 7.65
N LYS A 32 -17.06 -20.06 6.98
CA LYS A 32 -16.00 -20.78 6.27
C LYS A 32 -16.28 -20.73 4.78
N PHE A 33 -15.24 -20.49 4.00
CA PHE A 33 -15.29 -20.39 2.55
C PHE A 33 -14.29 -21.37 1.93
N ARG A 34 -14.72 -22.08 0.89
CA ARG A 34 -13.84 -22.94 0.09
C ARG A 34 -13.03 -22.08 -0.88
N THR A 35 -11.90 -22.58 -1.35
CA THR A 35 -11.14 -21.95 -2.43
C THR A 35 -12.05 -21.62 -3.61
N GLY A 36 -11.96 -20.40 -4.13
CA GLY A 36 -12.79 -19.90 -5.22
C GLY A 36 -14.22 -19.47 -4.82
N GLN A 37 -14.63 -19.70 -3.57
CA GLN A 37 -15.95 -19.28 -3.11
C GLN A 37 -16.00 -17.75 -2.92
N CYS A 38 -17.08 -17.15 -3.44
CA CYS A 38 -17.34 -15.72 -3.30
C CYS A 38 -17.88 -15.39 -1.90
N LEU A 39 -17.28 -14.41 -1.24
CA LEU A 39 -17.77 -13.84 0.02
C LEU A 39 -18.93 -12.87 -0.27
N TRP A 40 -18.71 -11.98 -1.27
CA TRP A 40 -19.69 -11.05 -1.83
C TRP A 40 -19.26 -10.64 -3.23
N ARG A 41 -20.22 -10.11 -4.00
CA ARG A 41 -19.95 -9.52 -5.32
C ARG A 41 -19.93 -8.00 -5.24
N ALA A 42 -19.28 -7.37 -6.21
CA ALA A 42 -19.35 -5.93 -6.39
C ALA A 42 -20.82 -5.50 -6.54
N GLN A 43 -21.17 -4.37 -5.94
CA GLN A 43 -22.51 -3.79 -5.87
C GLN A 43 -23.52 -4.56 -4.99
N ASP A 44 -23.19 -5.74 -4.42
CA ASP A 44 -24.03 -6.36 -3.40
C ASP A 44 -24.17 -5.40 -2.20
N GLU A 45 -25.31 -5.50 -1.51
CA GLU A 45 -25.50 -4.84 -0.22
C GLU A 45 -24.55 -5.39 0.84
N SER A 46 -24.28 -4.57 1.89
CA SER A 46 -23.42 -4.96 2.98
C SER A 46 -23.89 -6.24 3.67
N ARG A 47 -23.04 -7.24 3.68
CA ARG A 47 -23.23 -8.49 4.44
C ARG A 47 -22.60 -8.45 5.83
N GLY A 48 -22.00 -7.33 6.20
CA GLY A 48 -21.33 -7.11 7.47
C GLY A 48 -19.84 -6.86 7.35
N LEU A 49 -19.20 -6.80 8.51
CA LEU A 49 -17.76 -6.66 8.66
C LEU A 49 -17.13 -8.05 8.83
N PHE A 50 -16.18 -8.38 7.99
CA PHE A 50 -15.48 -9.66 7.99
C PHE A 50 -14.09 -9.50 8.56
N PHE A 51 -13.70 -10.38 9.47
CA PHE A 51 -12.34 -10.52 9.95
C PHE A 51 -11.80 -11.87 9.50
N VAL A 52 -10.71 -11.85 8.76
CA VAL A 52 -10.04 -13.06 8.29
C VAL A 52 -9.25 -13.65 9.46
N LEU A 53 -9.67 -14.80 9.97
CA LEU A 53 -8.96 -15.54 11.00
C LEU A 53 -7.85 -16.39 10.41
N ASP A 54 -8.15 -17.02 9.28
CA ASP A 54 -7.26 -17.94 8.58
C ASP A 54 -7.57 -17.92 7.08
N GLY A 55 -6.55 -18.20 6.25
CA GLY A 55 -6.66 -18.18 4.80
C GLY A 55 -6.41 -16.81 4.17
N ARG A 56 -6.77 -16.69 2.90
CA ARG A 56 -6.58 -15.47 2.08
C ARG A 56 -7.77 -15.16 1.20
N VAL A 57 -8.06 -13.87 1.04
CA VAL A 57 -9.15 -13.34 0.22
C VAL A 57 -8.59 -12.42 -0.86
N ARG A 58 -8.92 -12.71 -2.13
CA ARG A 58 -8.63 -11.82 -3.26
C ARG A 58 -9.76 -10.82 -3.42
N ILE A 59 -9.42 -9.55 -3.46
CA ILE A 59 -10.33 -8.48 -3.86
C ILE A 59 -10.17 -8.28 -5.35
N VAL A 60 -11.25 -8.43 -6.09
CA VAL A 60 -11.24 -8.46 -7.56
C VAL A 60 -12.25 -7.46 -8.13
N ARG A 61 -11.89 -6.84 -9.24
CA ARG A 61 -12.77 -5.99 -10.05
C ARG A 61 -12.86 -6.53 -11.46
N ASP A 62 -14.03 -6.48 -12.03
CA ASP A 62 -14.24 -6.78 -13.42
C ASP A 62 -13.89 -5.53 -14.25
N VAL A 63 -13.01 -5.69 -15.24
CA VAL A 63 -12.60 -4.64 -16.19
C VAL A 63 -12.83 -5.23 -17.59
N GLY A 64 -13.95 -4.85 -18.21
CA GLY A 64 -14.41 -5.47 -19.43
C GLY A 64 -14.72 -6.97 -19.19
N LEU A 65 -14.15 -7.85 -20.01
CA LEU A 65 -14.33 -9.30 -19.90
C LEU A 65 -13.31 -9.99 -18.98
N ARG A 66 -12.43 -9.26 -18.32
CA ARG A 66 -11.37 -9.82 -17.48
C ARG A 66 -11.53 -9.41 -16.03
N GLN A 67 -11.26 -10.38 -15.15
CA GLN A 67 -11.20 -10.14 -13.72
C GLN A 67 -9.78 -9.75 -13.32
N HIS A 68 -9.63 -8.58 -12.68
CA HIS A 68 -8.36 -8.08 -12.17
C HIS A 68 -8.31 -8.21 -10.65
N VAL A 69 -7.24 -8.82 -10.14
CA VAL A 69 -6.95 -8.83 -8.71
C VAL A 69 -6.41 -7.46 -8.31
N VAL A 70 -7.15 -6.75 -7.47
CA VAL A 70 -6.76 -5.43 -6.94
C VAL A 70 -5.71 -5.62 -5.85
N HIS A 71 -5.98 -6.52 -4.90
CA HIS A 71 -5.07 -6.91 -3.82
C HIS A 71 -5.54 -8.23 -3.18
N VAL A 72 -4.67 -8.81 -2.33
CA VAL A 72 -4.94 -10.02 -1.55
C VAL A 72 -4.79 -9.68 -0.09
N GLU A 73 -5.76 -10.09 0.72
CA GLU A 73 -5.77 -9.89 2.16
C GLU A 73 -5.69 -11.25 2.87
N GLY A 74 -4.86 -11.32 3.92
CA GLY A 74 -4.64 -12.54 4.70
C GLY A 74 -5.22 -12.47 6.10
N ALA A 75 -4.82 -13.42 6.94
CA ALA A 75 -5.20 -13.48 8.35
C ALA A 75 -4.92 -12.14 9.06
N GLY A 76 -5.82 -11.72 9.93
CA GLY A 76 -5.80 -10.43 10.61
C GLY A 76 -6.39 -9.27 9.80
N ALA A 77 -6.74 -9.47 8.53
CA ALA A 77 -7.37 -8.43 7.72
C ALA A 77 -8.83 -8.20 8.08
N THR A 78 -9.27 -6.96 7.94
CA THR A 78 -10.67 -6.54 8.03
C THR A 78 -11.18 -6.24 6.62
N LEU A 79 -12.39 -6.68 6.31
CA LEU A 79 -12.99 -6.54 4.99
C LEU A 79 -14.47 -6.16 5.12
N GLY A 80 -14.98 -5.38 4.17
CA GLY A 80 -16.39 -5.02 4.10
C GLY A 80 -16.77 -3.74 4.84
N GLU A 81 -15.79 -2.95 5.26
CA GLU A 81 -15.99 -1.70 6.00
C GLU A 81 -16.79 -0.67 5.19
N VAL A 82 -16.46 -0.53 3.89
CA VAL A 82 -17.01 0.55 3.06
C VAL A 82 -18.54 0.49 3.05
N PRO A 83 -19.21 -0.56 2.51
CA PRO A 83 -20.68 -0.59 2.48
C PRO A 83 -21.32 -0.66 3.87
N LEU A 84 -20.58 -1.15 4.86
CA LEU A 84 -21.07 -1.22 6.23
C LEU A 84 -21.31 0.19 6.81
N PHE A 85 -20.40 1.13 6.54
CA PHE A 85 -20.43 2.46 7.13
C PHE A 85 -21.10 3.50 6.24
N ASP A 86 -20.87 3.48 4.91
CA ASP A 86 -21.43 4.46 3.98
C ASP A 86 -22.82 4.09 3.42
N GLY A 87 -23.23 2.81 3.54
CA GLY A 87 -24.52 2.33 3.07
C GLY A 87 -24.58 2.03 1.57
N GLY A 88 -23.47 2.19 0.84
CA GLY A 88 -23.36 1.83 -0.57
C GLY A 88 -23.21 0.34 -0.79
N GLY A 89 -23.02 -0.06 -2.08
CA GLY A 89 -22.65 -1.43 -2.44
C GLY A 89 -21.14 -1.69 -2.29
N TYR A 90 -20.73 -2.96 -2.31
CA TYR A 90 -19.31 -3.30 -2.30
C TYR A 90 -18.60 -2.74 -3.55
N PRO A 91 -17.47 -2.02 -3.40
CA PRO A 91 -16.75 -1.44 -4.56
C PRO A 91 -16.04 -2.49 -5.43
N ALA A 92 -15.88 -3.71 -4.92
CA ALA A 92 -15.21 -4.83 -5.57
C ALA A 92 -15.72 -6.15 -5.00
N SER A 93 -15.61 -7.24 -5.76
CA SER A 93 -15.93 -8.60 -5.30
C SER A 93 -14.82 -9.17 -4.42
N ALA A 94 -15.18 -10.07 -3.49
CA ALA A 94 -14.23 -10.78 -2.64
C ALA A 94 -14.37 -12.28 -2.84
N VAL A 95 -13.25 -12.97 -3.09
CA VAL A 95 -13.19 -14.40 -3.39
C VAL A 95 -12.11 -15.05 -2.53
N ALA A 96 -12.44 -16.15 -1.88
CA ALA A 96 -11.45 -16.93 -1.11
C ALA A 96 -10.37 -17.48 -2.05
N ALA A 97 -9.10 -17.11 -1.80
CA ALA A 97 -7.96 -17.61 -2.58
C ALA A 97 -7.56 -19.03 -2.19
N GLU A 98 -7.86 -19.42 -0.99
CA GLU A 98 -7.64 -20.71 -0.34
C GLU A 98 -8.75 -20.96 0.69
N PRO A 99 -8.86 -22.14 1.35
CA PRO A 99 -9.82 -22.32 2.42
C PRO A 99 -9.67 -21.22 3.47
N THR A 100 -10.75 -20.48 3.70
CA THR A 100 -10.71 -19.24 4.49
C THR A 100 -11.77 -19.27 5.58
N THR A 101 -11.40 -18.85 6.77
CA THR A 101 -12.31 -18.71 7.91
C THR A 101 -12.38 -17.23 8.34
N CYS A 102 -13.61 -16.70 8.42
CA CYS A 102 -13.85 -15.34 8.85
C CYS A 102 -14.81 -15.30 10.05
N VAL A 103 -14.60 -14.34 10.93
CA VAL A 103 -15.64 -13.88 11.87
C VAL A 103 -16.38 -12.73 11.20
N VAL A 104 -17.70 -12.78 11.24
CA VAL A 104 -18.57 -11.79 10.58
C VAL A 104 -19.49 -11.15 11.60
N PHE A 105 -19.61 -9.82 11.53
CA PHE A 105 -20.52 -9.02 12.33
C PHE A 105 -21.46 -8.26 11.38
N ASP A 106 -22.76 -8.38 11.58
CA ASP A 106 -23.71 -7.52 10.88
C ASP A 106 -23.71 -6.08 11.44
N ARG A 107 -24.30 -5.16 10.67
CA ARG A 107 -24.38 -3.73 11.03
C ARG A 107 -25.11 -3.50 12.37
N ALA A 108 -26.21 -4.20 12.63
CA ALA A 108 -27.01 -4.00 13.82
C ALA A 108 -26.23 -4.44 15.07
N SER A 109 -25.58 -5.60 15.01
CA SER A 109 -24.72 -6.14 16.06
C SER A 109 -23.57 -5.19 16.41
N LEU A 110 -22.87 -4.65 15.41
CA LEU A 110 -21.78 -3.68 15.63
C LEU A 110 -22.31 -2.40 16.25
N ARG A 111 -23.41 -1.84 15.75
CA ARG A 111 -24.02 -0.63 16.34
C ARG A 111 -24.44 -0.83 17.79
N ALA A 112 -25.03 -1.98 18.11
CA ALA A 112 -25.45 -2.29 19.48
C ALA A 112 -24.25 -2.34 20.45
N VAL A 113 -23.13 -2.96 20.02
CA VAL A 113 -21.92 -3.02 20.85
C VAL A 113 -21.24 -1.65 20.93
N MET A 114 -21.16 -0.89 19.85
CA MET A 114 -20.60 0.48 19.89
C MET A 114 -21.36 1.42 20.79
N ALA A 115 -22.70 1.25 20.94
CA ALA A 115 -23.50 2.08 21.82
C ALA A 115 -23.16 1.88 23.31
N THR A 116 -22.74 0.68 23.70
CA THR A 116 -22.36 0.34 25.07
C THR A 116 -20.85 0.34 25.30
N HIS A 117 -20.07 0.18 24.24
CA HIS A 117 -18.61 0.12 24.26
C HIS A 117 -18.03 1.04 23.16
N PRO A 118 -17.98 2.36 23.40
CA PRO A 118 -17.51 3.35 22.39
C PRO A 118 -16.06 3.11 21.92
N ASP A 119 -15.23 2.47 22.75
CA ASP A 119 -13.84 2.12 22.40
C ASP A 119 -13.76 1.25 21.15
N LEU A 120 -14.79 0.46 20.84
CA LEU A 120 -14.87 -0.29 19.58
C LEU A 120 -14.89 0.64 18.37
N ALA A 121 -15.65 1.73 18.44
CA ALA A 121 -15.70 2.69 17.34
C ALA A 121 -14.33 3.36 17.14
N TRP A 122 -13.64 3.75 18.21
CA TRP A 122 -12.29 4.29 18.13
C TRP A 122 -11.28 3.31 17.55
N ALA A 123 -11.36 2.03 17.94
CA ALA A 123 -10.50 0.99 17.42
C ALA A 123 -10.70 0.77 15.91
N LEU A 124 -11.96 0.77 15.43
CA LEU A 124 -12.27 0.65 14.00
C LEU A 124 -11.87 1.90 13.20
N LEU A 125 -12.09 3.10 13.75
CA LEU A 125 -11.62 4.36 13.14
C LEU A 125 -10.09 4.41 13.02
N GLY A 126 -9.38 3.98 14.06
CA GLY A 126 -7.92 3.88 14.05
C GLY A 126 -7.42 2.96 12.93
N ARG A 127 -8.10 1.81 12.72
CA ARG A 127 -7.79 0.89 11.64
C ARG A 127 -8.07 1.49 10.25
N LEU A 128 -9.20 2.17 10.08
CA LEU A 128 -9.51 2.88 8.82
C LEU A 128 -8.48 3.98 8.54
N ALA A 129 -8.10 4.76 9.56
CA ALA A 129 -7.07 5.78 9.42
C ALA A 129 -5.71 5.18 9.01
N ALA A 130 -5.30 4.06 9.61
CA ALA A 130 -4.09 3.33 9.20
C ALA A 130 -4.19 2.82 7.76
N ARG A 131 -5.37 2.32 7.34
CA ARG A 131 -5.63 1.88 5.96
C ARG A 131 -5.52 3.03 4.97
N ILE A 132 -6.12 4.18 5.28
CA ILE A 132 -6.02 5.39 4.45
C ILE A 132 -4.55 5.81 4.31
N ARG A 133 -3.78 5.82 5.40
CA ARG A 133 -2.34 6.13 5.35
C ARG A 133 -1.57 5.20 4.42
N GLN A 134 -1.80 3.89 4.51
CA GLN A 134 -1.21 2.90 3.60
C GLN A 134 -1.60 3.12 2.14
N LEU A 135 -2.86 3.51 1.87
CA LEU A 135 -3.32 3.83 0.52
C LEU A 135 -2.65 5.09 -0.01
N VAL A 136 -2.52 6.14 0.79
CA VAL A 136 -1.79 7.37 0.43
C VAL A 136 -0.32 7.06 0.13
N GLU A 137 0.34 6.26 0.96
CA GLU A 137 1.73 5.81 0.73
C GLU A 137 1.86 5.03 -0.59
N ARG A 138 0.94 4.08 -0.86
CA ARG A 138 0.90 3.34 -2.14
C ARG A 138 0.60 4.22 -3.34
N LEU A 139 -0.27 5.20 -3.21
CA LEU A 139 -0.54 6.19 -4.26
C LEU A 139 0.68 7.07 -4.50
N SER A 140 1.32 7.56 -3.45
CA SER A 140 2.56 8.34 -3.56
C SER A 140 3.67 7.55 -4.25
N SER A 141 3.75 6.25 -4.02
CA SER A 141 4.71 5.38 -4.73
C SER A 141 4.33 5.09 -6.19
N ARG A 142 3.05 5.20 -6.56
CA ARG A 142 2.56 4.98 -7.93
C ARG A 142 2.45 6.26 -8.75
N THR A 143 2.18 7.41 -8.12
CA THR A 143 2.01 8.71 -8.81
C THR A 143 3.30 9.48 -9.02
N GLY A 144 4.44 8.82 -8.95
CA GLY A 144 5.78 9.37 -9.11
C GLY A 144 6.38 9.66 -7.74
N ASP A 145 7.19 8.73 -7.29
CA ASP A 145 8.13 8.95 -6.20
C ASP A 145 8.84 10.30 -6.48
N PRO A 146 8.81 11.27 -5.56
CA PRO A 146 9.58 12.50 -5.71
C PRO A 146 11.05 12.24 -6.04
N LEU A 147 11.57 11.10 -5.61
CA LEU A 147 12.90 10.62 -5.97
C LEU A 147 12.98 10.18 -7.44
N GLN A 148 11.98 9.46 -7.96
CA GLN A 148 11.95 9.07 -9.38
C GLN A 148 11.92 10.30 -10.29
N ALA A 149 11.14 11.33 -9.93
CA ALA A 149 11.09 12.58 -10.65
C ALA A 149 12.42 13.35 -10.56
N ARG A 150 13.06 13.38 -9.39
CA ARG A 150 14.41 13.97 -9.22
C ARG A 150 15.47 13.20 -9.99
N LEU A 151 15.40 11.86 -10.00
CA LEU A 151 16.29 11.00 -10.77
C LEU A 151 16.10 11.21 -12.28
N ALA A 152 14.87 11.29 -12.77
CA ALA A 152 14.57 11.59 -14.17
C ALA A 152 15.13 12.97 -14.58
N SER A 153 14.91 13.99 -13.76
CA SER A 153 15.47 15.34 -13.97
C SER A 153 17.01 15.32 -13.93
N TYR A 154 17.59 14.54 -13.02
CA TYR A 154 19.03 14.36 -12.91
C TYR A 154 19.62 13.72 -14.17
N VAL A 155 18.99 12.64 -14.69
CA VAL A 155 19.39 11.96 -15.94
C VAL A 155 19.36 12.95 -17.11
N LEU A 156 18.26 13.72 -17.24
CA LEU A 156 18.10 14.70 -18.33
C LEU A 156 19.10 15.86 -18.25
N SER A 157 19.62 16.18 -17.06
CA SER A 157 20.61 17.24 -16.86
C SER A 157 22.05 16.83 -17.20
N ARG A 158 22.28 15.53 -17.43
CA ARG A 158 23.65 15.03 -17.72
C ARG A 158 24.01 15.19 -19.19
N PRO A 159 25.29 15.52 -19.49
CA PRO A 159 25.75 15.61 -20.85
C PRO A 159 25.68 14.24 -21.54
N ARG A 160 25.31 14.24 -22.81
CA ARG A 160 25.25 13.05 -23.66
C ARG A 160 26.58 12.89 -24.40
N ALA A 161 27.14 11.69 -24.40
CA ALA A 161 28.24 11.35 -25.27
C ALA A 161 27.82 11.35 -26.75
N PRO A 162 28.74 11.44 -27.71
CA PRO A 162 28.42 11.30 -29.14
C PRO A 162 27.65 10.00 -29.47
N SER A 163 27.85 8.94 -28.70
CA SER A 163 27.12 7.68 -28.78
C SER A 163 25.68 7.73 -28.25
N GLY A 164 25.23 8.87 -27.76
CA GLY A 164 23.92 9.01 -27.07
C GLY A 164 23.90 8.47 -25.63
N ALA A 165 25.00 7.89 -25.16
CA ALA A 165 25.11 7.39 -23.79
C ALA A 165 25.26 8.54 -22.77
N ILE A 166 24.65 8.38 -21.62
CA ILE A 166 24.73 9.28 -20.47
C ILE A 166 25.46 8.54 -19.35
N ALA A 167 26.55 9.10 -18.86
CA ALA A 167 27.19 8.65 -17.64
C ALA A 167 26.50 9.32 -16.44
N LEU A 168 25.84 8.54 -15.58
CA LEU A 168 25.12 9.08 -14.43
C LEU A 168 26.03 9.53 -13.27
N GLY A 169 27.29 9.18 -13.32
CA GLY A 169 28.31 9.48 -12.31
C GLY A 169 29.32 8.32 -12.21
N GLU A 170 30.37 8.51 -11.43
CA GLU A 170 31.40 7.47 -11.26
C GLU A 170 30.82 6.21 -10.58
N THR A 171 29.89 6.40 -9.64
CA THR A 171 29.23 5.29 -8.94
C THR A 171 27.75 5.61 -8.65
N GLN A 172 26.93 4.56 -8.50
CA GLN A 172 25.53 4.71 -8.07
C GLN A 172 25.42 5.26 -6.64
N GLN A 173 26.47 5.10 -5.83
CA GLN A 173 26.55 5.69 -4.50
C GLN A 173 26.66 7.23 -4.60
N ALA A 174 27.49 7.76 -5.48
CA ALA A 174 27.59 9.21 -5.71
C ALA A 174 26.25 9.80 -6.20
N VAL A 175 25.53 9.09 -7.08
CA VAL A 175 24.17 9.50 -7.50
C VAL A 175 23.21 9.52 -6.32
N ALA A 176 23.29 8.54 -5.42
CA ALA A 176 22.44 8.46 -4.25
C ALA A 176 22.69 9.62 -3.28
N GLU A 177 23.96 9.95 -3.03
CA GLU A 177 24.36 11.10 -2.21
C GLU A 177 23.86 12.43 -2.79
N GLU A 178 24.01 12.61 -4.11
CA GLU A 178 23.55 13.82 -4.81
C GLU A 178 22.02 13.96 -4.80
N LEU A 179 21.30 12.84 -4.82
CA LEU A 179 19.85 12.81 -4.73
C LEU A 179 19.31 12.73 -3.28
N GLY A 180 20.19 12.70 -2.27
CA GLY A 180 19.79 12.62 -0.86
C GLY A 180 19.05 11.31 -0.51
N THR A 181 19.54 10.18 -1.01
CA THR A 181 18.97 8.85 -0.81
C THR A 181 20.06 7.79 -0.62
N VAL A 182 19.70 6.51 -0.64
CA VAL A 182 20.64 5.38 -0.56
C VAL A 182 20.76 4.65 -1.89
N ARG A 183 21.90 4.02 -2.13
CA ARG A 183 22.25 3.34 -3.38
C ARG A 183 21.19 2.34 -3.85
N GLU A 184 20.65 1.54 -2.93
CA GLU A 184 19.66 0.49 -3.21
C GLU A 184 18.39 1.07 -3.84
N ILE A 185 17.98 2.25 -3.39
CA ILE A 185 16.81 2.93 -3.92
C ILE A 185 17.09 3.50 -5.31
N VAL A 186 18.28 4.07 -5.56
CA VAL A 186 18.68 4.54 -6.90
C VAL A 186 18.69 3.38 -7.88
N VAL A 187 19.27 2.24 -7.50
CA VAL A 187 19.30 1.02 -8.35
C VAL A 187 17.89 0.58 -8.73
N ARG A 188 17.00 0.52 -7.74
CA ARG A 188 15.59 0.15 -7.95
C ARG A 188 14.87 1.11 -8.88
N GLN A 189 15.04 2.43 -8.67
CA GLN A 189 14.37 3.44 -9.50
C GLN A 189 14.90 3.46 -10.94
N LEU A 190 16.19 3.28 -11.14
CA LEU A 190 16.77 3.09 -12.49
C LEU A 190 16.22 1.85 -13.18
N GLY A 191 16.08 0.75 -12.44
CA GLY A 191 15.44 -0.48 -12.96
C GLY A 191 14.02 -0.21 -13.46
N LEU A 192 13.20 0.49 -12.68
CA LEU A 192 11.82 0.85 -13.05
C LEU A 192 11.75 1.75 -14.30
N LEU A 193 12.69 2.68 -14.47
CA LEU A 193 12.77 3.52 -15.66
C LEU A 193 13.19 2.72 -16.91
N VAL A 194 14.03 1.70 -16.74
CA VAL A 194 14.40 0.76 -17.81
C VAL A 194 13.24 -0.15 -18.18
N GLU A 195 12.55 -0.74 -17.19
CA GLU A 195 11.35 -1.58 -17.41
C GLU A 195 10.22 -0.82 -18.09
N ALA A 196 10.09 0.48 -17.79
CA ALA A 196 9.13 1.38 -18.45
C ALA A 196 9.54 1.79 -19.88
N GLY A 197 10.68 1.36 -20.38
CA GLY A 197 11.20 1.69 -21.72
C GLY A 197 11.67 3.15 -21.86
N LEU A 198 11.85 3.87 -20.77
CA LEU A 198 12.30 5.27 -20.78
C LEU A 198 13.83 5.38 -20.87
N LEU A 199 14.53 4.40 -20.31
CA LEU A 199 15.98 4.27 -20.33
C LEU A 199 16.39 2.91 -20.85
N GLU A 200 17.57 2.84 -21.46
CA GLU A 200 18.24 1.60 -21.80
C GLU A 200 19.62 1.55 -21.13
N ARG A 201 19.96 0.41 -20.55
CA ARG A 201 21.27 0.22 -19.93
C ARG A 201 22.31 -0.13 -20.99
N ARG A 202 23.32 0.71 -21.17
CA ARG A 202 24.42 0.54 -22.15
C ARG A 202 25.69 -0.04 -21.55
N GLY A 203 25.79 -0.07 -20.22
CA GLY A 203 26.96 -0.59 -19.49
C GLY A 203 26.90 -0.27 -18.01
N ARG A 204 28.02 -0.44 -17.31
CA ARG A 204 28.12 -0.14 -15.89
C ARG A 204 28.03 1.38 -15.67
N GLY A 205 26.93 1.85 -15.08
CA GLY A 205 26.69 3.28 -14.83
C GLY A 205 26.36 4.11 -16.08
N GLN A 206 26.21 3.46 -17.26
CA GLN A 206 25.86 4.12 -18.52
C GLN A 206 24.44 3.77 -18.96
N TYR A 207 23.69 4.78 -19.37
CA TYR A 207 22.32 4.66 -19.83
C TYR A 207 22.11 5.49 -21.09
N ALA A 208 21.16 5.09 -21.93
CA ALA A 208 20.65 5.90 -23.02
C ALA A 208 19.20 6.30 -22.72
N VAL A 209 18.81 7.52 -23.06
CA VAL A 209 17.40 7.95 -23.00
C VAL A 209 16.73 7.44 -24.26
N ILE A 210 15.69 6.60 -24.09
CA ILE A 210 14.91 6.02 -25.19
C ILE A 210 13.66 6.87 -25.44
N ASP A 211 12.95 7.28 -24.38
CA ASP A 211 11.81 8.18 -24.45
C ASP A 211 12.06 9.43 -23.60
N GLU A 212 12.52 10.49 -24.26
CA GLU A 212 12.81 11.78 -23.62
C GLU A 212 11.55 12.50 -23.20
N ILE A 213 10.46 12.35 -23.96
CA ILE A 213 9.17 12.98 -23.63
C ILE A 213 8.60 12.36 -22.37
N GLY A 214 8.54 11.04 -22.30
CA GLY A 214 8.07 10.29 -21.14
C GLY A 214 8.92 10.59 -19.90
N LEU A 215 10.26 10.63 -20.05
CA LEU A 215 11.17 10.95 -18.94
C LEU A 215 10.99 12.41 -18.47
N SER A 216 10.77 13.34 -19.41
CA SER A 216 10.50 14.77 -19.09
C SER A 216 9.18 14.94 -18.35
N LEU A 217 8.14 14.19 -18.68
CA LEU A 217 6.85 14.20 -17.97
C LEU A 217 7.01 13.76 -16.52
N ILE A 218 7.86 12.76 -16.26
CA ILE A 218 8.18 12.33 -14.90
C ILE A 218 8.99 13.42 -14.19
N ALA A 219 10.01 13.97 -14.82
CA ALA A 219 10.90 14.98 -14.24
C ALA A 219 10.17 16.26 -13.81
N ARG A 220 9.10 16.68 -14.53
CA ARG A 220 8.30 17.88 -14.20
C ARG A 220 7.60 17.79 -12.84
N ARG A 221 7.39 16.61 -12.29
CA ARG A 221 6.67 16.42 -11.01
C ARG A 221 7.49 16.84 -9.80
N ALA A 222 8.83 16.74 -9.86
CA ALA A 222 9.74 17.23 -8.83
C ALA A 222 11.11 17.54 -9.48
N PRO A 223 11.31 18.74 -10.04
CA PRO A 223 12.55 19.08 -10.72
C PRO A 223 13.73 19.00 -9.72
N TRP A 224 14.77 18.28 -10.11
CA TRP A 224 16.00 18.20 -9.35
C TRP A 224 16.68 19.58 -9.32
N ARG A 225 16.99 20.05 -8.13
CA ARG A 225 17.86 21.19 -7.90
C ARG A 225 19.11 20.69 -7.20
N ARG A 226 20.28 21.09 -7.68
CA ARG A 226 21.54 20.74 -7.01
C ARG A 226 21.48 21.19 -5.55
N ASN A 227 21.56 20.25 -4.62
CA ASN A 227 21.57 20.57 -3.21
C ASN A 227 22.93 21.27 -2.92
N PRO A 228 22.97 22.47 -2.31
CA PRO A 228 24.24 23.01 -1.85
C PRO A 228 24.82 21.98 -0.88
N ALA A 229 26.12 21.69 -1.03
CA ALA A 229 26.84 20.71 -0.23
C ALA A 229 26.47 20.86 1.25
N PRO A 230 26.26 19.77 2.01
CA PRO A 230 25.98 19.87 3.42
C PRO A 230 27.15 20.58 4.08
N VAL A 231 26.87 21.69 4.78
CA VAL A 231 27.85 22.39 5.61
C VAL A 231 28.23 21.40 6.71
N ILE A 232 29.37 20.75 6.56
CA ILE A 232 29.99 19.96 7.62
C ILE A 232 30.35 20.93 8.73
N ARG A 233 29.48 21.06 9.74
CA ARG A 233 29.86 21.77 10.98
C ARG A 233 30.99 20.98 11.61
N GLY A 234 32.17 21.55 11.55
CA GLY A 234 33.38 21.03 12.15
C GLY A 234 33.13 20.65 13.60
N ARG A 235 33.59 19.46 13.94
CA ARG A 235 33.70 18.99 15.32
C ARG A 235 34.51 20.01 16.10
N ALA A 236 33.86 20.70 17.04
CA ALA A 236 34.58 21.52 17.99
C ALA A 236 35.52 20.63 18.81
N GLU A 237 36.81 20.81 18.65
CA GLU A 237 37.83 20.21 19.49
C GLU A 237 37.59 20.63 20.93
N ARG A 238 37.34 19.68 21.81
CA ARG A 238 37.40 19.88 23.25
C ARG A 238 38.85 19.75 23.65
N LYS A 239 39.41 20.87 24.09
CA LYS A 239 40.55 20.86 24.98
C LYS A 239 40.09 20.54 26.40
#